data_57f192459c3ee465f816a4679ebaee82
#
_entry.id   57f192459c3ee465f816a4679ebaee82
#
_cell.length_a   1.000
_cell.length_b   1.000
_cell.length_c   1.000
_cell.angle_alpha   90.00
_cell.angle_beta   90.00
_cell.angle_gamma   90.00
#
_symmetry.space_group_name_H-M   'P 1'
#
loop_
_entity.id
_entity.type
_entity.pdbx_description
1 polymer ?
#
loop_
_entity_poly.entity_id
_entity_poly.type
_entity_poly.pdbx_seq_one_letter_code
_entity_poly.pdbx_strand_id
1 'polypeptide(L)'
;NFVNFRDLSGDPATRSDRDATAAATKPFEQFRTDHLGDYQSLFRRVTLRLRPPAGAAALPTDQRILLYAKDHAPRLAALFFQYGRYLLIASSRPGDQPANLQGLWNDQLKPSWDSKHTTNINFEMNYWLAEPANLAECSEPLFDAVDELAISGAETARVHYGAPGWVLHHNFDLWRGTAPINAAN
;
A
#
# COMPACT_ATOMS: atom_id res chain seq x y z
N ASN A 1 -0.93 -18.56 -1.51
CA ASN A 1 0.11 -18.44 -0.54
C ASN A 1 1.46 -18.54 -1.16
N PHE A 2 1.99 -17.40 -1.27
CA PHE A 2 3.32 -17.11 -1.73
C PHE A 2 4.25 -17.21 -0.51
N VAL A 3 5.25 -18.06 -0.53
CA VAL A 3 6.27 -18.09 0.52
C VAL A 3 7.26 -16.95 0.25
N ASN A 4 7.84 -16.96 -0.92
CA ASN A 4 8.58 -15.84 -1.50
C ASN A 4 8.70 -16.06 -3.02
N PHE A 5 9.30 -15.15 -3.73
CA PHE A 5 9.40 -15.20 -5.21
C PHE A 5 10.22 -16.40 -5.75
N ARG A 6 10.96 -17.10 -4.92
CA ARG A 6 11.73 -18.30 -5.26
C ARG A 6 11.13 -19.60 -4.76
N ASP A 7 10.21 -19.51 -3.80
CA ASP A 7 9.58 -20.66 -3.17
C ASP A 7 8.07 -20.63 -3.35
N LEU A 8 7.56 -21.52 -4.18
CA LEU A 8 6.15 -21.69 -4.52
C LEU A 8 5.49 -22.83 -3.77
N SER A 9 6.18 -23.42 -2.78
CA SER A 9 5.70 -24.58 -2.03
C SER A 9 4.59 -24.27 -1.02
N GLY A 10 4.22 -22.99 -0.85
CA GLY A 10 3.18 -22.58 0.07
C GLY A 10 1.82 -23.19 -0.25
N ASP A 11 1.17 -23.75 0.75
CA ASP A 11 -0.21 -24.26 0.66
C ASP A 11 -1.21 -23.15 1.09
N PRO A 12 -1.91 -22.53 0.11
CA PRO A 12 -2.86 -21.45 0.41
C PRO A 12 -4.07 -21.95 1.20
N ALA A 13 -4.53 -23.18 0.98
CA ALA A 13 -5.71 -23.71 1.65
C ALA A 13 -5.44 -23.90 3.14
N THR A 14 -4.40 -24.65 3.49
CA THR A 14 -4.04 -24.91 4.90
C THR A 14 -3.83 -23.61 5.68
N ARG A 15 -3.16 -22.61 5.10
CA ARG A 15 -2.95 -21.33 5.79
C ARG A 15 -4.25 -20.55 5.97
N SER A 16 -5.08 -20.46 4.92
CA SER A 16 -6.35 -19.77 4.98
C SER A 16 -7.33 -20.42 5.95
N ASP A 17 -7.40 -21.75 5.95
CA ASP A 17 -8.27 -22.52 6.87
C ASP A 17 -7.83 -22.36 8.33
N ARG A 18 -6.53 -22.35 8.59
CA ARG A 18 -6.00 -22.07 9.93
C ARG A 18 -6.40 -20.68 10.40
N ASP A 19 -6.22 -19.67 9.56
CA ASP A 19 -6.50 -18.28 9.92
C ASP A 19 -8.01 -18.06 10.07
N ALA A 20 -8.84 -18.64 9.20
CA ALA A 20 -10.30 -18.61 9.30
C ALA A 20 -10.81 -19.33 10.57
N THR A 21 -10.24 -20.48 10.89
CA THR A 21 -10.59 -21.24 12.11
C THR A 21 -10.22 -20.45 13.37
N ALA A 22 -9.03 -19.88 13.41
CA ALA A 22 -8.60 -19.02 14.52
C ALA A 22 -9.52 -17.80 14.67
N ALA A 23 -9.93 -17.22 13.54
CA ALA A 23 -10.86 -16.10 13.51
C ALA A 23 -12.26 -16.50 14.05
N ALA A 24 -12.78 -17.65 13.63
CA ALA A 24 -14.12 -18.12 14.04
C ALA A 24 -14.27 -18.35 15.55
N THR A 25 -13.17 -18.49 16.29
CA THR A 25 -13.21 -18.64 17.75
C THR A 25 -13.36 -17.33 18.51
N LYS A 26 -13.18 -16.16 17.84
CA LYS A 26 -13.24 -14.85 18.49
C LYS A 26 -14.63 -14.21 18.36
N PRO A 27 -15.20 -13.67 19.44
CA PRO A 27 -16.39 -12.81 19.36
C PRO A 27 -16.11 -11.54 18.55
N PHE A 28 -17.14 -11.00 17.90
CA PHE A 28 -17.02 -9.76 17.11
C PHE A 28 -16.40 -8.59 17.90
N GLU A 29 -16.81 -8.40 19.15
CA GLU A 29 -16.28 -7.31 19.99
C GLU A 29 -14.77 -7.48 20.28
N GLN A 30 -14.27 -8.70 20.34
CA GLN A 30 -12.83 -8.94 20.46
C GLN A 30 -12.11 -8.53 19.17
N PHE A 31 -12.63 -8.93 17.99
CA PHE A 31 -12.09 -8.49 16.71
C PHE A 31 -12.05 -6.97 16.59
N ARG A 32 -13.16 -6.34 16.95
CA ARG A 32 -13.26 -4.88 16.93
C ARG A 32 -12.23 -4.23 17.86
N THR A 33 -12.04 -4.76 19.04
CA THR A 33 -11.07 -4.24 20.01
C THR A 33 -9.65 -4.41 19.51
N ASP A 34 -9.29 -5.60 19.02
CA ASP A 34 -7.97 -5.90 18.47
C ASP A 34 -7.66 -4.99 17.27
N HIS A 35 -8.61 -4.88 16.32
CA HIS A 35 -8.48 -4.00 15.15
C HIS A 35 -8.31 -2.53 15.54
N LEU A 36 -9.12 -2.03 16.46
CA LEU A 36 -9.02 -0.64 16.91
C LEU A 36 -7.69 -0.39 17.63
N GLY A 37 -7.22 -1.34 18.42
CA GLY A 37 -5.93 -1.26 19.12
C GLY A 37 -4.77 -1.16 18.13
N ASP A 38 -4.71 -2.07 17.17
CA ASP A 38 -3.71 -2.07 16.12
C ASP A 38 -3.74 -0.78 15.28
N TYR A 39 -4.88 -0.51 14.65
CA TYR A 39 -5.04 0.64 13.76
C TYR A 39 -4.75 1.98 14.44
N GLN A 40 -5.30 2.19 15.64
CA GLN A 40 -5.16 3.45 16.35
C GLN A 40 -3.75 3.68 16.88
N SER A 41 -2.96 2.63 17.10
CA SER A 41 -1.56 2.74 17.49
C SER A 41 -0.74 3.53 16.46
N LEU A 42 -1.09 3.41 15.20
CA LEU A 42 -0.50 4.15 14.07
C LEU A 42 -1.25 5.43 13.76
N PHE A 43 -2.57 5.34 13.62
CA PHE A 43 -3.39 6.44 13.12
C PHE A 43 -3.37 7.67 14.05
N ARG A 44 -3.36 7.45 15.37
CA ARG A 44 -3.38 8.53 16.37
C ARG A 44 -2.04 9.26 16.56
N ARG A 45 -0.96 8.81 15.94
CA ARG A 45 0.36 9.45 16.05
C ARG A 45 0.40 10.84 15.45
N VAL A 46 -0.46 11.12 14.45
CA VAL A 46 -0.54 12.42 13.78
C VAL A 46 -1.98 12.90 13.71
N THR A 47 -2.20 14.15 14.12
CA THR A 47 -3.48 14.83 13.99
C THR A 47 -3.30 16.15 13.27
N LEU A 48 -3.97 16.30 12.12
CA LEU A 48 -4.03 17.57 11.38
C LEU A 48 -5.38 18.25 11.66
N ARG A 49 -5.34 19.42 12.26
CA ARG A 49 -6.53 20.23 12.56
C ARG A 49 -6.46 21.55 11.83
N LEU A 50 -7.30 21.71 10.82
CA LEU A 50 -7.45 22.96 10.10
C LEU A 50 -8.79 23.61 10.50
N ARG A 51 -8.72 24.87 10.96
CA ARG A 51 -9.91 25.59 11.44
C ARG A 51 -10.79 25.95 10.24
N PRO A 52 -12.07 25.60 10.26
CA PRO A 52 -13.01 26.05 9.25
C PRO A 52 -13.31 27.55 9.38
N PRO A 53 -13.76 28.20 8.33
CA PRO A 53 -14.38 29.53 8.43
C PRO A 53 -15.56 29.53 9.43
N ALA A 54 -15.79 30.69 10.04
CA ALA A 54 -16.98 30.85 10.90
C ALA A 54 -18.25 30.61 10.09
N GLY A 55 -19.18 29.85 10.64
CA GLY A 55 -20.45 29.54 9.96
C GLY A 55 -20.39 28.43 8.91
N ALA A 56 -19.25 27.74 8.74
CA ALA A 56 -19.16 26.60 7.81
C ALA A 56 -20.14 25.49 8.23
N ALA A 57 -21.09 25.17 7.35
CA ALA A 57 -22.09 24.13 7.57
C ALA A 57 -21.44 22.73 7.67
N ALA A 58 -22.04 21.87 8.48
CA ALA A 58 -21.69 20.45 8.55
C ALA A 58 -22.33 19.71 7.37
N LEU A 59 -21.70 19.76 6.21
CA LEU A 59 -22.16 19.08 5.01
C LEU A 59 -21.59 17.64 4.94
N PRO A 60 -22.32 16.69 4.33
CA PRO A 60 -21.78 15.38 3.96
C PRO A 60 -20.55 15.50 3.06
N THR A 61 -19.67 14.49 3.08
CA THR A 61 -18.38 14.57 2.41
C THR A 61 -18.49 14.71 0.90
N ASP A 62 -19.43 14.03 0.26
CA ASP A 62 -19.73 14.14 -1.18
C ASP A 62 -20.06 15.58 -1.59
N GLN A 63 -20.92 16.25 -0.83
CA GLN A 63 -21.26 17.67 -1.07
C GLN A 63 -20.06 18.58 -0.83
N ARG A 64 -19.24 18.30 0.18
CA ARG A 64 -18.02 19.07 0.45
C ARG A 64 -17.00 18.94 -0.68
N ILE A 65 -16.87 17.75 -1.30
CA ILE A 65 -15.99 17.57 -2.47
C ILE A 65 -16.45 18.44 -3.63
N LEU A 66 -17.74 18.46 -3.95
CA LEU A 66 -18.28 19.27 -5.04
C LEU A 66 -18.10 20.80 -4.82
N LEU A 67 -18.12 21.23 -3.57
CA LEU A 67 -17.99 22.63 -3.20
C LEU A 67 -16.52 23.08 -3.00
N TYR A 68 -15.58 22.15 -2.91
CA TYR A 68 -14.20 22.46 -2.53
C TYR A 68 -13.54 23.51 -3.42
N ALA A 69 -13.81 23.50 -4.72
CA ALA A 69 -13.29 24.48 -5.66
C ALA A 69 -13.74 25.93 -5.36
N LYS A 70 -14.84 26.09 -4.61
CA LYS A 70 -15.44 27.41 -4.27
C LYS A 70 -15.08 27.86 -2.86
N ASP A 71 -15.09 26.95 -1.90
CA ASP A 71 -14.96 27.28 -0.47
C ASP A 71 -13.61 26.87 0.14
N HIS A 72 -12.79 26.07 -0.61
CA HIS A 72 -11.49 25.56 -0.16
C HIS A 72 -11.54 25.00 1.27
N ALA A 73 -12.58 24.24 1.59
CA ALA A 73 -12.90 23.77 2.94
C ALA A 73 -11.69 23.11 3.64
N PRO A 74 -11.03 23.78 4.61
CA PRO A 74 -9.80 23.25 5.22
C PRO A 74 -9.99 21.88 5.89
N ARG A 75 -11.19 21.63 6.43
CA ARG A 75 -11.54 20.33 7.02
C ARG A 75 -11.52 19.18 6.00
N LEU A 76 -11.81 19.46 4.73
CA LEU A 76 -11.74 18.42 3.68
C LEU A 76 -10.29 18.08 3.37
N ALA A 77 -9.40 19.06 3.34
CA ALA A 77 -7.96 18.82 3.19
C ALA A 77 -7.40 18.00 4.36
N ALA A 78 -7.80 18.31 5.61
CA ALA A 78 -7.41 17.52 6.78
C ALA A 78 -7.95 16.08 6.72
N LEU A 79 -9.18 15.89 6.26
CA LEU A 79 -9.77 14.56 6.05
C LEU A 79 -9.01 13.80 4.95
N PHE A 80 -8.69 14.44 3.84
CA PHE A 80 -7.93 13.83 2.74
C PHE A 80 -6.53 13.39 3.15
N PHE A 81 -5.83 14.21 3.95
CA PHE A 81 -4.56 13.83 4.56
C PHE A 81 -4.69 12.57 5.42
N GLN A 82 -5.69 12.53 6.31
CA GLN A 82 -5.91 11.36 7.17
C GLN A 82 -6.38 10.15 6.37
N TYR A 83 -7.09 10.34 5.27
CA TYR A 83 -7.49 9.25 4.38
C TYR A 83 -6.29 8.63 3.67
N GLY A 84 -5.33 9.44 3.20
CA GLY A 84 -4.05 8.92 2.67
C GLY A 84 -3.29 8.08 3.70
N ARG A 85 -3.23 8.53 4.96
CA ARG A 85 -2.63 7.74 6.06
C ARG A 85 -3.38 6.42 6.28
N TYR A 86 -4.71 6.44 6.27
CA TYR A 86 -5.53 5.24 6.38
C TYR A 86 -5.20 4.24 5.27
N LEU A 87 -5.11 4.69 4.02
CA LEU A 87 -4.81 3.82 2.88
C LEU A 87 -3.44 3.14 3.04
N LEU A 88 -2.40 3.84 3.46
CA LEU A 88 -1.09 3.24 3.68
C LEU A 88 -1.09 2.26 4.85
N ILE A 89 -1.66 2.62 5.99
CA ILE A 89 -1.79 1.73 7.16
C ILE A 89 -2.53 0.43 6.81
N ALA A 90 -3.54 0.52 5.94
CA ALA A 90 -4.37 -0.62 5.58
C ALA A 90 -3.75 -1.50 4.49
N SER A 91 -2.80 -0.98 3.69
CA SER A 91 -2.27 -1.69 2.51
C SER A 91 -0.80 -2.07 2.60
N SER A 92 -0.06 -1.61 3.61
CA SER A 92 1.37 -1.89 3.72
C SER A 92 1.79 -2.00 5.19
N ARG A 93 2.02 -3.22 5.63
CA ARG A 93 2.43 -3.54 7.01
C ARG A 93 3.63 -4.48 7.00
N PRO A 94 4.49 -4.42 8.04
CA PRO A 94 5.62 -5.33 8.18
C PRO A 94 5.21 -6.80 7.98
N GLY A 95 5.95 -7.50 7.13
CA GLY A 95 5.69 -8.91 6.79
C GLY A 95 4.69 -9.14 5.66
N ASP A 96 4.09 -8.08 5.09
CA ASP A 96 3.21 -8.14 3.93
C ASP A 96 3.94 -7.84 2.61
N GLN A 97 3.23 -7.96 1.49
CA GLN A 97 3.67 -7.41 0.21
C GLN A 97 3.49 -5.88 0.21
N PRO A 98 4.32 -5.13 -0.53
CA PRO A 98 4.13 -3.70 -0.64
C PRO A 98 2.83 -3.33 -1.36
N ALA A 99 2.30 -2.14 -1.10
CA ALA A 99 1.13 -1.61 -1.78
C ALA A 99 1.38 -1.47 -3.29
N ASN A 100 0.50 -2.06 -4.11
CA ASN A 100 0.52 -1.93 -5.56
C ASN A 100 -0.21 -0.66 -6.05
N LEU A 101 -0.48 -0.52 -7.36
CA LEU A 101 -1.20 0.64 -7.93
C LEU A 101 -2.56 0.92 -7.26
N GLN A 102 -3.22 -0.10 -6.73
CA GLN A 102 -4.51 0.01 -6.05
C GLN A 102 -4.41 -0.25 -4.54
N GLY A 103 -3.21 -0.17 -3.97
CA GLY A 103 -2.96 -0.58 -2.59
C GLY A 103 -3.11 -2.10 -2.45
N LEU A 104 -4.28 -2.55 -2.02
CA LEU A 104 -4.70 -3.96 -1.99
C LEU A 104 -6.15 -4.15 -2.51
N TRP A 105 -6.82 -3.05 -2.86
CA TRP A 105 -8.24 -3.05 -3.27
C TRP A 105 -8.39 -3.32 -4.76
N ASN A 106 -8.53 -4.59 -5.12
CA ASN A 106 -8.80 -5.04 -6.47
C ASN A 106 -9.76 -6.23 -6.45
N ASP A 107 -10.89 -6.10 -7.15
CA ASP A 107 -11.91 -7.13 -7.33
C ASP A 107 -12.00 -7.64 -8.78
N GLN A 108 -11.06 -7.24 -9.65
CA GLN A 108 -11.10 -7.52 -11.07
C GLN A 108 -9.99 -8.49 -11.49
N LEU A 109 -10.29 -9.42 -12.41
CA LEU A 109 -9.29 -10.28 -13.04
C LEU A 109 -8.35 -9.49 -13.96
N LYS A 110 -8.86 -8.40 -14.55
CA LYS A 110 -8.08 -7.47 -15.38
C LYS A 110 -8.24 -6.05 -14.84
N PRO A 111 -7.56 -5.73 -13.75
CA PRO A 111 -7.61 -4.39 -13.17
C PRO A 111 -6.91 -3.38 -14.07
N SER A 112 -7.20 -2.11 -13.87
CA SER A 112 -6.49 -1.03 -14.54
C SER A 112 -4.98 -1.15 -14.30
N TRP A 113 -4.21 -1.11 -15.39
CA TRP A 113 -2.75 -1.23 -15.36
C TRP A 113 -2.23 -2.52 -14.69
N ASP A 114 -3.03 -3.59 -14.73
CA ASP A 114 -2.76 -4.92 -14.16
C ASP A 114 -2.48 -4.91 -12.64
N SER A 115 -2.79 -3.84 -11.93
CA SER A 115 -2.52 -3.67 -10.49
C SER A 115 -1.07 -3.95 -10.09
N LYS A 116 -0.13 -3.71 -11.00
CA LYS A 116 1.30 -3.98 -10.82
C LYS A 116 1.99 -2.92 -9.95
N HIS A 117 3.23 -3.16 -9.60
CA HIS A 117 4.08 -2.16 -8.94
C HIS A 117 4.83 -1.38 -10.01
N THR A 118 4.35 -0.19 -10.33
CA THR A 118 4.94 0.68 -11.35
C THR A 118 5.98 1.59 -10.69
N THR A 119 7.24 1.38 -11.00
CA THR A 119 8.37 1.90 -10.22
C THR A 119 8.87 3.27 -10.63
N ASN A 120 8.45 3.76 -11.80
CA ASN A 120 8.93 5.06 -12.29
C ASN A 120 8.35 6.26 -11.52
N ILE A 121 7.20 6.11 -10.88
CA ILE A 121 6.58 7.16 -10.05
C ILE A 121 5.52 6.61 -9.07
N ASN A 122 4.62 5.71 -9.50
CA ASN A 122 3.45 5.34 -8.72
C ASN A 122 3.82 4.61 -7.43
N PHE A 123 4.76 3.67 -7.52
CA PHE A 123 5.25 2.93 -6.36
C PHE A 123 5.94 3.86 -5.36
N GLU A 124 6.73 4.80 -5.84
CA GLU A 124 7.35 5.84 -5.01
C GLU A 124 6.30 6.71 -4.31
N MET A 125 5.30 7.19 -5.06
CA MET A 125 4.23 8.04 -4.51
C MET A 125 3.43 7.36 -3.41
N ASN A 126 3.22 6.05 -3.50
CA ASN A 126 2.53 5.30 -2.44
C ASN A 126 3.22 5.45 -1.08
N TYR A 127 4.54 5.62 -1.07
CA TYR A 127 5.35 5.66 0.15
C TYR A 127 5.88 7.05 0.53
N TRP A 128 5.71 8.08 -0.30
CA TRP A 128 6.17 9.43 0.04
C TRP A 128 5.64 9.97 1.36
N LEU A 129 4.45 9.55 1.75
CA LEU A 129 3.85 10.00 3.01
C LEU A 129 4.35 9.23 4.26
N ALA A 130 5.03 8.11 4.10
CA ALA A 130 5.34 7.23 5.22
C ALA A 130 6.13 7.96 6.33
N GLU A 131 7.27 8.54 5.98
CA GLU A 131 8.12 9.24 6.94
C GLU A 131 7.47 10.54 7.48
N PRO A 132 7.03 11.50 6.62
CA PRO A 132 6.47 12.75 7.12
C PRO A 132 5.15 12.58 7.87
N ALA A 133 4.44 11.46 7.67
CA ALA A 133 3.19 11.16 8.37
C ALA A 133 3.36 10.20 9.55
N ASN A 134 4.61 9.96 10.02
CA ASN A 134 4.96 9.10 11.14
C ASN A 134 4.41 7.66 10.99
N LEU A 135 4.70 7.05 9.83
CA LEU A 135 4.31 5.69 9.43
C LEU A 135 5.52 4.93 8.84
N ALA A 136 6.74 5.17 9.36
CA ALA A 136 7.98 4.61 8.82
C ALA A 136 7.93 3.09 8.65
N GLU A 137 7.35 2.36 9.61
CA GLU A 137 7.20 0.92 9.56
C GLU A 137 6.34 0.43 8.39
N CYS A 138 5.46 1.27 7.85
CA CYS A 138 4.70 0.95 6.66
C CYS A 138 5.58 0.91 5.38
N SER A 139 6.83 1.36 5.46
CA SER A 139 7.79 1.25 4.36
C SER A 139 8.60 -0.05 4.38
N GLU A 140 8.55 -0.85 5.43
CA GLU A 140 9.29 -2.12 5.51
C GLU A 140 9.01 -3.04 4.32
N PRO A 141 7.74 -3.27 3.89
CA PRO A 141 7.48 -4.12 2.73
C PRO A 141 8.08 -3.59 1.42
N LEU A 142 8.24 -2.27 1.28
CA LEU A 142 8.94 -1.68 0.14
C LEU A 142 10.42 -2.03 0.18
N PHE A 143 11.07 -1.91 1.33
CA PHE A 143 12.49 -2.21 1.46
C PHE A 143 12.77 -3.70 1.27
N ASP A 144 11.96 -4.57 1.85
CA ASP A 144 12.03 -6.02 1.62
C ASP A 144 11.92 -6.36 0.13
N ALA A 145 10.98 -5.73 -0.58
CA ALA A 145 10.84 -5.92 -2.02
C ALA A 145 12.06 -5.41 -2.80
N VAL A 146 12.68 -4.29 -2.40
CA VAL A 146 13.90 -3.76 -3.04
C VAL A 146 15.08 -4.71 -2.84
N ASP A 147 15.25 -5.28 -1.67
CA ASP A 147 16.30 -6.27 -1.39
C ASP A 147 16.14 -7.53 -2.26
N GLU A 148 14.90 -8.02 -2.39
CA GLU A 148 14.58 -9.14 -3.27
C GLU A 148 14.81 -8.80 -4.76
N LEU A 149 14.42 -7.59 -5.18
CA LEU A 149 14.63 -7.09 -6.54
C LEU A 149 16.10 -6.90 -6.90
N ALA A 150 16.94 -6.55 -5.94
CA ALA A 150 18.38 -6.46 -6.15
C ALA A 150 18.98 -7.82 -6.55
N ILE A 151 18.43 -8.91 -6.01
CA ILE A 151 18.87 -10.27 -6.35
C ILE A 151 18.46 -10.65 -7.79
N SER A 152 17.19 -10.48 -8.16
CA SER A 152 16.71 -10.80 -9.51
C SER A 152 17.23 -9.80 -10.54
N GLY A 153 17.38 -8.53 -10.16
CA GLY A 153 17.91 -7.47 -10.99
C GLY A 153 19.38 -7.61 -11.33
N ALA A 154 20.16 -8.28 -10.48
CA ALA A 154 21.57 -8.59 -10.79
C ALA A 154 21.69 -9.53 -11.98
N GLU A 155 20.82 -10.53 -12.08
CA GLU A 155 20.77 -11.41 -13.24
C GLU A 155 20.35 -10.67 -14.51
N THR A 156 19.34 -9.78 -14.38
CA THR A 156 18.90 -8.94 -15.50
C THR A 156 20.01 -7.99 -15.99
N ALA A 157 20.74 -7.35 -15.07
CA ALA A 157 21.88 -6.50 -15.43
C ALA A 157 22.96 -7.27 -16.17
N ARG A 158 23.29 -8.45 -15.69
CA ARG A 158 24.30 -9.32 -16.31
C ARG A 158 23.89 -9.79 -17.70
N VAL A 159 22.64 -10.29 -17.85
CA VAL A 159 22.17 -10.92 -19.10
C VAL A 159 21.88 -9.89 -20.18
N HIS A 160 21.19 -8.81 -19.84
CA HIS A 160 20.75 -7.80 -20.82
C HIS A 160 21.80 -6.74 -21.13
N TYR A 161 22.67 -6.42 -20.16
CA TYR A 161 23.58 -5.28 -20.29
C TYR A 161 25.05 -5.64 -20.13
N GLY A 162 25.38 -6.88 -19.75
CA GLY A 162 26.78 -7.26 -19.44
C GLY A 162 27.39 -6.42 -18.31
N ALA A 163 26.56 -5.85 -17.44
CA ALA A 163 26.95 -4.89 -16.41
C ALA A 163 26.98 -5.53 -15.02
N PRO A 164 27.88 -5.10 -14.12
CA PRO A 164 27.82 -5.42 -12.70
C PRO A 164 26.68 -4.62 -12.02
N GLY A 165 26.32 -5.03 -10.79
CA GLY A 165 25.23 -4.42 -10.04
C GLY A 165 23.88 -5.01 -10.39
N TRP A 166 22.81 -4.24 -10.27
CA TRP A 166 21.45 -4.69 -10.55
C TRP A 166 20.64 -3.60 -11.27
N VAL A 167 19.57 -4.02 -11.93
CA VAL A 167 18.65 -3.13 -12.63
C VAL A 167 17.21 -3.55 -12.38
N LEU A 168 16.35 -2.55 -12.16
CA LEU A 168 14.91 -2.68 -12.17
C LEU A 168 14.38 -1.78 -13.28
N HIS A 169 13.53 -2.33 -14.14
CA HIS A 169 12.85 -1.56 -15.16
C HIS A 169 11.53 -1.00 -14.64
N HIS A 170 10.62 -0.64 -15.54
CA HIS A 170 9.42 0.15 -15.25
C HIS A 170 8.47 -0.49 -14.22
N ASN A 171 8.39 -1.81 -14.17
CA ASN A 171 7.47 -2.54 -13.30
C ASN A 171 8.13 -3.75 -12.65
N PHE A 172 7.57 -4.18 -11.54
CA PHE A 172 7.77 -5.51 -11.01
C PHE A 172 6.43 -6.12 -10.54
N ASP A 173 6.46 -7.40 -10.24
CA ASP A 173 5.34 -8.18 -9.77
C ASP A 173 5.68 -8.98 -8.50
N LEU A 174 4.78 -9.85 -8.06
CA LEU A 174 5.02 -10.73 -6.90
C LEU A 174 6.19 -11.69 -7.11
N TRP A 175 6.57 -11.98 -8.36
CA TRP A 175 7.69 -12.84 -8.73
C TRP A 175 9.02 -12.10 -8.81
N ARG A 176 9.02 -10.80 -8.50
CA ARG A 176 10.20 -9.92 -8.61
C ARG A 176 10.82 -9.91 -10.00
N GLY A 177 9.97 -9.93 -11.01
CA GLY A 177 10.41 -9.73 -12.39
C GLY A 177 11.04 -8.34 -12.56
N THR A 178 12.24 -8.29 -13.18
CA THR A 178 12.99 -7.04 -13.38
C THR A 178 13.32 -6.78 -14.85
N ALA A 179 12.82 -7.64 -15.76
CA ALA A 179 13.08 -7.53 -17.20
C ALA A 179 12.49 -6.24 -17.81
N PRO A 180 13.05 -5.76 -18.95
CA PRO A 180 12.44 -4.67 -19.71
C PRO A 180 11.02 -5.01 -20.15
N ILE A 181 10.17 -4.00 -20.20
CA ILE A 181 8.83 -4.12 -20.79
C ILE A 181 8.86 -3.62 -22.24
N ASN A 182 8.02 -4.20 -23.10
CA ASN A 182 7.99 -3.84 -24.53
C ASN A 182 7.17 -2.58 -24.83
N ALA A 183 6.30 -2.17 -23.91
CA ALA A 183 5.50 -0.95 -24.00
C ALA A 183 5.26 -0.37 -22.60
N ALA A 184 5.46 0.91 -22.42
CA ALA A 184 5.07 1.66 -21.23
C ALA A 184 3.61 2.08 -21.41
N ASN A 185 2.68 1.24 -21.01
CA ASN A 185 1.26 1.54 -21.04
C ASN A 185 0.79 2.00 -19.68
#